data_08cfdec149b9c32102a9cb7521c99a74
#
_entry.id   08cfdec149b9c32102a9cb7521c99a74
#
_cell.length_a   1.000
_cell.length_b   1.000
_cell.length_c   1.000
_cell.angle_alpha   90.00
_cell.angle_beta   90.00
_cell.angle_gamma   90.00
#
_symmetry.space_group_name_H-M   'P 1'
#
loop_
_entity.id
_entity.type
_entity.pdbx_description
1 polymer ?
#
loop_
_entity_poly.entity_id
_entity_poly.type
_entity_poly.pdbx_seq_one_letter_code
_entity_poly.pdbx_strand_id
1 'polypeptide(L)'
;MLQSRLLSAAAEMGIVLSPVQGDQFAAYHEMLQTANRSFNLTRIPDDPAEAVDRNYLDCIAPIAHGWPVGARTAIDVGSGAGFPGIPLAIALPQVHFVLLDALDKRVKFLQSAVDALGLNAEAVHLRAEDAARRPEFREQFDIALARAVAPLNVLAEYLLPFVRTGGQMLALKGPDAENELTQAGAAIALLGGGTGHIEPVSIPGRDWSHRLVAVEKQSPTPEKYPRRAGMPEKKPLIAAKPC
;
A
#
# COMPACT_ATOMS: atom_id res chain seq x y z
N MET A 1 -8.08 24.62 5.20
CA MET A 1 -8.31 23.70 6.34
C MET A 1 -7.62 22.35 6.14
N LEU A 2 -7.84 21.63 5.04
CA LEU A 2 -7.23 20.29 4.79
C LEU A 2 -5.71 20.31 4.85
N GLN A 3 -5.05 21.15 4.06
CA GLN A 3 -3.60 21.29 4.01
C GLN A 3 -2.98 21.63 5.37
N SER A 4 -3.54 22.60 6.08
CA SER A 4 -3.03 23.02 7.40
C SER A 4 -3.12 21.85 8.41
N ARG A 5 -4.24 21.12 8.45
CA ARG A 5 -4.39 19.93 9.31
C ARG A 5 -3.38 18.84 8.93
N LEU A 6 -3.19 18.58 7.63
CA LEU A 6 -2.27 17.55 7.14
C LEU A 6 -0.83 17.87 7.55
N LEU A 7 -0.35 19.08 7.26
CA LEU A 7 1.02 19.48 7.56
C LEU A 7 1.32 19.46 9.06
N SER A 8 0.38 19.97 9.89
CA SER A 8 0.53 19.93 11.35
C SER A 8 0.58 18.50 11.89
N ALA A 9 -0.39 17.67 11.52
CA ALA A 9 -0.47 16.32 12.04
C ALA A 9 0.66 15.41 11.51
N ALA A 10 1.10 15.58 10.27
CA ALA A 10 2.28 14.89 9.75
C ALA A 10 3.54 15.26 10.56
N ALA A 11 3.72 16.55 10.88
CA ALA A 11 4.84 16.99 11.70
C ALA A 11 4.82 16.41 13.12
N GLU A 12 3.63 16.28 13.73
CA GLU A 12 3.46 15.61 15.03
C GLU A 12 3.84 14.10 14.96
N MET A 13 3.69 13.47 13.79
CA MET A 13 4.15 12.10 13.50
C MET A 13 5.64 12.02 13.16
N GLY A 14 6.37 13.14 13.16
CA GLY A 14 7.78 13.20 12.73
C GLY A 14 7.97 13.19 11.21
N ILE A 15 6.90 13.39 10.42
CA ILE A 15 6.92 13.42 8.96
C ILE A 15 6.93 14.87 8.49
N VAL A 16 8.00 15.29 7.83
CA VAL A 16 8.14 16.65 7.29
C VAL A 16 7.64 16.69 5.86
N LEU A 17 6.53 17.39 5.64
CA LEU A 17 5.97 17.66 4.31
C LEU A 17 6.21 19.13 3.94
N SER A 18 6.59 19.40 2.69
CA SER A 18 6.72 20.75 2.15
C SER A 18 5.34 21.37 1.86
N PRO A 19 5.22 22.70 1.75
CA PRO A 19 3.99 23.35 1.31
C PRO A 19 3.50 22.84 -0.05
N VAL A 20 4.40 22.56 -1.00
CA VAL A 20 4.06 22.01 -2.33
C VAL A 20 3.40 20.63 -2.20
N GLN A 21 3.92 19.76 -1.33
CA GLN A 21 3.28 18.47 -1.05
C GLN A 21 1.90 18.65 -0.42
N GLY A 22 1.75 19.63 0.47
CA GLY A 22 0.44 20.00 1.02
C GLY A 22 -0.57 20.42 -0.06
N ASP A 23 -0.13 21.20 -1.07
CA ASP A 23 -0.94 21.59 -2.23
C ASP A 23 -1.29 20.36 -3.09
N GLN A 24 -0.36 19.43 -3.31
CA GLN A 24 -0.61 18.19 -4.04
C GLN A 24 -1.66 17.31 -3.33
N PHE A 25 -1.62 17.20 -2.00
CA PHE A 25 -2.66 16.49 -1.24
C PHE A 25 -4.03 17.15 -1.36
N ALA A 26 -4.09 18.49 -1.34
CA ALA A 26 -5.35 19.22 -1.51
C ALA A 26 -5.93 18.99 -2.92
N ALA A 27 -5.11 19.11 -3.96
CA ALA A 27 -5.51 18.84 -5.33
C ALA A 27 -5.96 17.39 -5.53
N TYR A 28 -5.25 16.42 -4.94
CA TYR A 28 -5.67 15.02 -4.96
C TYR A 28 -7.03 14.81 -4.30
N HIS A 29 -7.29 15.48 -3.17
CA HIS A 29 -8.58 15.40 -2.49
C HIS A 29 -9.73 15.90 -3.38
N GLU A 30 -9.55 17.02 -4.07
CA GLU A 30 -10.54 17.56 -5.01
C GLU A 30 -10.81 16.62 -6.19
N MET A 31 -9.75 15.98 -6.72
CA MET A 31 -9.87 14.97 -7.76
C MET A 31 -10.69 13.76 -7.30
N LEU A 32 -10.43 13.27 -6.08
CA LEU A 32 -11.18 12.16 -5.47
C LEU A 32 -12.66 12.50 -5.28
N GLN A 33 -12.96 13.70 -4.76
CA GLN A 33 -14.35 14.16 -4.59
C GLN A 33 -15.08 14.25 -5.94
N THR A 34 -14.39 14.78 -6.95
CA THR A 34 -14.95 14.90 -8.30
C THR A 34 -15.21 13.52 -8.93
N ALA A 35 -14.26 12.61 -8.83
CA ALA A 35 -14.42 11.24 -9.33
C ALA A 35 -15.56 10.50 -8.62
N ASN A 36 -15.70 10.67 -7.30
CA ASN A 36 -16.77 10.04 -6.52
C ASN A 36 -18.18 10.49 -6.95
N ARG A 37 -18.35 11.70 -7.46
CA ARG A 37 -19.66 12.15 -8.04
C ARG A 37 -20.04 11.36 -9.29
N SER A 38 -19.06 10.86 -10.03
CA SER A 38 -19.29 10.13 -11.29
C SER A 38 -19.33 8.62 -11.11
N PHE A 39 -18.59 8.09 -10.14
CA PHE A 39 -18.57 6.66 -9.80
C PHE A 39 -18.01 6.47 -8.37
N ASN A 40 -18.52 5.50 -7.65
CA ASN A 40 -18.09 5.17 -6.27
C ASN A 40 -16.65 4.64 -6.28
N LEU A 41 -15.68 5.55 -6.31
CA LEU A 41 -14.26 5.21 -6.33
C LEU A 41 -13.78 4.74 -4.97
N THR A 42 -14.11 5.51 -3.92
CA THR A 42 -13.73 5.21 -2.54
C THR A 42 -14.63 5.96 -1.56
N ARG A 43 -14.64 5.52 -0.30
CA ARG A 43 -15.30 6.28 0.77
C ARG A 43 -14.36 7.36 1.28
N ILE A 44 -14.78 8.61 1.18
CA ILE A 44 -14.09 9.77 1.74
C ILE A 44 -15.03 10.40 2.76
N PRO A 45 -14.59 10.65 4.00
CA PRO A 45 -15.37 11.43 4.96
C PRO A 45 -15.70 12.82 4.42
N ASP A 46 -16.90 13.32 4.72
CA ASP A 46 -17.33 14.68 4.36
C ASP A 46 -16.54 15.75 5.14
N ASP A 47 -16.17 15.45 6.39
CA ASP A 47 -15.29 16.31 7.18
C ASP A 47 -13.85 16.24 6.67
N PRO A 48 -13.26 17.37 6.19
CA PRO A 48 -11.89 17.40 5.69
C PRO A 48 -10.84 16.97 6.71
N ALA A 49 -11.06 17.20 8.00
CA ALA A 49 -10.12 16.77 9.04
C ALA A 49 -10.14 15.24 9.19
N GLU A 50 -11.33 14.64 9.22
CA GLU A 50 -11.46 13.18 9.25
C GLU A 50 -10.90 12.54 7.96
N ALA A 51 -11.10 13.17 6.79
CA ALA A 51 -10.53 12.70 5.53
C ALA A 51 -8.99 12.71 5.57
N VAL A 52 -8.38 13.74 6.14
CA VAL A 52 -6.92 13.79 6.36
C VAL A 52 -6.47 12.62 7.22
N ASP A 53 -7.10 12.44 8.36
CA ASP A 53 -6.68 11.45 9.34
C ASP A 53 -6.84 10.01 8.81
N ARG A 54 -7.99 9.67 8.19
CA ARG A 54 -8.28 8.31 7.69
C ARG A 54 -7.61 7.95 6.39
N ASN A 55 -7.47 8.92 5.49
CA ASN A 55 -7.08 8.62 4.11
C ASN A 55 -5.63 8.99 3.81
N TYR A 56 -5.09 10.02 4.47
CA TYR A 56 -3.75 10.51 4.14
C TYR A 56 -2.72 10.18 5.22
N LEU A 57 -2.96 10.55 6.48
CA LEU A 57 -2.00 10.27 7.56
C LEU A 57 -1.78 8.78 7.77
N ASP A 58 -2.86 7.98 7.74
CA ASP A 58 -2.77 6.53 7.79
C ASP A 58 -1.86 5.96 6.67
N CYS A 59 -1.99 6.50 5.45
CA CYS A 59 -1.18 6.04 4.31
C CYS A 59 0.29 6.39 4.42
N ILE A 60 0.64 7.56 4.97
CA ILE A 60 2.04 7.99 5.10
C ILE A 60 2.68 7.56 6.42
N ALA A 61 1.91 6.97 7.33
CA ALA A 61 2.42 6.49 8.63
C ALA A 61 3.66 5.58 8.54
N PRO A 62 3.85 4.73 7.51
CA PRO A 62 5.09 3.97 7.37
C PRO A 62 6.35 4.82 7.41
N ILE A 63 6.30 6.09 6.97
CA ILE A 63 7.44 7.01 7.00
C ILE A 63 7.90 7.29 8.43
N ALA A 64 6.97 7.41 9.39
CA ALA A 64 7.27 7.60 10.81
C ALA A 64 8.04 6.42 11.43
N HIS A 65 7.93 5.24 10.83
CA HIS A 65 8.66 4.02 11.22
C HIS A 65 9.94 3.81 10.40
N GLY A 66 10.42 4.85 9.71
CA GLY A 66 11.66 4.80 8.92
C GLY A 66 11.53 4.12 7.55
N TRP A 67 10.30 3.91 7.06
CA TRP A 67 10.06 3.39 5.72
C TRP A 67 9.90 4.52 4.69
N PRO A 68 10.43 4.40 3.49
CA PRO A 68 11.25 3.32 2.93
C PRO A 68 12.76 3.67 3.03
N VAL A 69 13.48 3.16 4.00
CA VAL A 69 14.91 3.44 4.14
C VAL A 69 15.67 2.91 2.90
N GLY A 70 16.19 3.83 2.08
CA GLY A 70 17.00 3.51 0.90
C GLY A 70 16.23 2.91 -0.29
N ALA A 71 14.91 2.77 -0.23
CA ALA A 71 14.11 2.28 -1.36
C ALA A 71 14.10 3.30 -2.51
N ARG A 72 14.14 2.79 -3.73
CA ARG A 72 14.02 3.57 -4.98
C ARG A 72 12.75 3.23 -5.73
N THR A 73 12.22 2.03 -5.53
CA THR A 73 11.05 1.51 -6.23
C THR A 73 10.03 0.93 -5.27
N ALA A 74 8.75 1.24 -5.50
CA ALA A 74 7.65 0.68 -4.74
C ALA A 74 6.47 0.30 -5.66
N ILE A 75 5.74 -0.75 -5.31
CA ILE A 75 4.51 -1.13 -6.00
C ILE A 75 3.35 -1.18 -5.01
N ASP A 76 2.26 -0.45 -5.31
CA ASP A 76 1.00 -0.48 -4.57
C ASP A 76 0.04 -1.43 -5.28
N VAL A 77 -0.25 -2.56 -4.64
CA VAL A 77 -1.03 -3.66 -5.25
C VAL A 77 -2.49 -3.57 -4.84
N GLY A 78 -3.35 -3.36 -5.83
CA GLY A 78 -4.76 -3.09 -5.61
C GLY A 78 -4.98 -1.65 -5.13
N SER A 79 -4.31 -0.70 -5.77
CA SER A 79 -4.30 0.73 -5.41
C SER A 79 -5.68 1.36 -5.25
N GLY A 80 -6.69 0.87 -5.97
CA GLY A 80 -8.05 1.37 -5.88
C GLY A 80 -8.17 2.83 -6.30
N ALA A 81 -8.43 3.67 -5.30
CA ALA A 81 -8.44 5.13 -5.47
C ALA A 81 -7.04 5.76 -5.36
N GLY A 82 -5.99 4.96 -5.20
CA GLY A 82 -4.62 5.42 -5.03
C GLY A 82 -4.11 5.34 -3.58
N PHE A 83 -4.74 4.54 -2.73
CA PHE A 83 -4.36 4.40 -1.32
C PHE A 83 -3.69 3.05 -1.03
N PRO A 84 -2.45 3.05 -0.50
CA PRO A 84 -1.70 4.20 0.01
C PRO A 84 -0.73 4.83 -1.00
N GLY A 85 -0.65 4.35 -2.25
CA GLY A 85 0.38 4.67 -3.23
C GLY A 85 0.50 6.15 -3.57
N ILE A 86 -0.61 6.86 -3.87
CA ILE A 86 -0.55 8.31 -4.20
C ILE A 86 -0.11 9.16 -3.01
N PRO A 87 -0.66 9.02 -1.78
CA PRO A 87 -0.13 9.70 -0.60
C PRO A 87 1.36 9.48 -0.37
N LEU A 88 1.84 8.25 -0.55
CA LEU A 88 3.27 7.95 -0.42
C LEU A 88 4.10 8.55 -1.56
N ALA A 89 3.61 8.51 -2.81
CA ALA A 89 4.30 9.14 -3.93
C ALA A 89 4.42 10.67 -3.79
N ILE A 90 3.40 11.33 -3.21
CA ILE A 90 3.48 12.75 -2.85
C ILE A 90 4.53 12.98 -1.76
N ALA A 91 4.51 12.15 -0.69
CA ALA A 91 5.41 12.33 0.45
C ALA A 91 6.88 11.97 0.14
N LEU A 92 7.11 11.09 -0.84
CA LEU A 92 8.41 10.48 -1.17
C LEU A 92 8.75 10.64 -2.67
N PRO A 93 8.95 11.85 -3.18
CA PRO A 93 9.14 12.11 -4.62
C PRO A 93 10.40 11.44 -5.19
N GLN A 94 11.34 11.02 -4.35
CA GLN A 94 12.55 10.29 -4.74
C GLN A 94 12.30 8.79 -5.03
N VAL A 95 11.14 8.24 -4.64
CA VAL A 95 10.76 6.84 -4.87
C VAL A 95 9.86 6.76 -6.09
N HIS A 96 10.15 5.84 -7.01
CA HIS A 96 9.27 5.55 -8.14
C HIS A 96 8.17 4.58 -7.71
N PHE A 97 6.90 4.95 -7.91
CA PHE A 97 5.74 4.14 -7.54
C PHE A 97 5.05 3.55 -8.77
N VAL A 98 4.78 2.24 -8.72
CA VAL A 98 3.84 1.58 -9.63
C VAL A 98 2.51 1.39 -8.91
N LEU A 99 1.43 1.95 -9.45
CA LEU A 99 0.07 1.85 -8.91
C LEU A 99 -0.69 0.78 -9.72
N LEU A 100 -0.79 -0.42 -9.17
CA LEU A 100 -1.38 -1.58 -9.85
C LEU A 100 -2.84 -1.76 -9.45
N ASP A 101 -3.76 -1.81 -10.41
CA ASP A 101 -5.17 -2.19 -10.17
C ASP A 101 -5.72 -3.01 -11.34
N ALA A 102 -6.67 -3.91 -11.03
CA ALA A 102 -7.31 -4.79 -12.01
C ALA A 102 -8.46 -4.13 -12.76
N LEU A 103 -8.91 -2.94 -12.37
CA LEU A 103 -10.05 -2.26 -12.96
C LEU A 103 -9.60 -1.04 -13.80
N ASP A 104 -9.77 -1.13 -15.12
CA ASP A 104 -9.38 -0.10 -16.09
C ASP A 104 -9.84 1.32 -15.68
N LYS A 105 -11.07 1.45 -15.18
CA LYS A 105 -11.60 2.74 -14.73
C LYS A 105 -10.81 3.36 -13.58
N ARG A 106 -10.31 2.54 -12.64
CA ARG A 106 -9.46 2.99 -11.54
C ARG A 106 -8.08 3.39 -12.06
N VAL A 107 -7.50 2.58 -12.94
CA VAL A 107 -6.20 2.87 -13.54
C VAL A 107 -6.20 4.18 -14.31
N LYS A 108 -7.27 4.47 -15.07
CA LYS A 108 -7.45 5.78 -15.74
C LYS A 108 -7.49 6.95 -14.75
N PHE A 109 -8.18 6.79 -13.64
CA PHE A 109 -8.18 7.80 -12.57
C PHE A 109 -6.79 7.96 -11.94
N LEU A 110 -6.11 6.85 -11.62
CA LEU A 110 -4.76 6.84 -11.05
C LEU A 110 -3.78 7.58 -11.96
N GLN A 111 -3.77 7.25 -13.27
CA GLN A 111 -2.89 7.91 -14.23
C GLN A 111 -3.20 9.41 -14.35
N SER A 112 -4.48 9.77 -14.40
CA SER A 112 -4.88 11.19 -14.41
C SER A 112 -4.39 11.94 -13.16
N ALA A 113 -4.41 11.29 -11.99
CA ALA A 113 -3.89 11.90 -10.76
C ALA A 113 -2.35 11.99 -10.78
N VAL A 114 -1.65 10.97 -11.25
CA VAL A 114 -0.19 10.98 -11.43
C VAL A 114 0.24 12.13 -12.32
N ASP A 115 -0.40 12.28 -13.47
CA ASP A 115 -0.08 13.31 -14.45
C ASP A 115 -0.37 14.73 -13.90
N ALA A 116 -1.56 14.92 -13.33
CA ALA A 116 -1.99 16.22 -12.81
C ALA A 116 -1.16 16.72 -11.63
N LEU A 117 -0.67 15.80 -10.79
CA LEU A 117 0.12 16.11 -9.61
C LEU A 117 1.64 16.06 -9.89
N GLY A 118 2.07 15.64 -11.08
CA GLY A 118 3.48 15.53 -11.46
C GLY A 118 4.25 14.52 -10.59
N LEU A 119 3.64 13.37 -10.27
CA LEU A 119 4.22 12.37 -9.38
C LEU A 119 5.25 11.48 -10.09
N ASN A 120 6.26 11.06 -9.37
CA ASN A 120 7.17 10.01 -9.82
C ASN A 120 6.49 8.62 -9.70
N ALA A 121 5.47 8.40 -10.52
CA ALA A 121 4.66 7.20 -10.49
C ALA A 121 4.06 6.89 -11.86
N GLU A 122 3.59 5.64 -12.02
CA GLU A 122 2.79 5.20 -13.16
C GLU A 122 1.66 4.29 -12.71
N ALA A 123 0.56 4.26 -13.46
CA ALA A 123 -0.59 3.39 -13.20
C ALA A 123 -0.62 2.22 -14.19
N VAL A 124 -0.79 0.99 -13.68
CA VAL A 124 -0.74 -0.23 -14.47
C VAL A 124 -2.03 -1.03 -14.35
N HIS A 125 -2.64 -1.34 -15.50
CA HIS A 125 -3.87 -2.15 -15.57
C HIS A 125 -3.54 -3.63 -15.72
N LEU A 126 -3.40 -4.32 -14.61
CA LEU A 126 -3.18 -5.78 -14.54
C LEU A 126 -3.72 -6.33 -13.22
N ARG A 127 -4.04 -7.64 -13.21
CA ARG A 127 -4.21 -8.36 -11.95
C ARG A 127 -2.86 -8.63 -11.30
N ALA A 128 -2.82 -8.62 -9.97
CA ALA A 128 -1.59 -8.86 -9.20
C ALA A 128 -0.91 -10.17 -9.60
N GLU A 129 -1.70 -11.24 -9.74
CA GLU A 129 -1.20 -12.58 -10.08
C GLU A 129 -0.59 -12.64 -11.48
N ASP A 130 -1.14 -11.87 -12.42
CA ASP A 130 -0.64 -11.84 -13.80
C ASP A 130 0.61 -10.94 -13.90
N ALA A 131 0.59 -9.77 -13.22
CA ALA A 131 1.72 -8.86 -13.17
C ALA A 131 2.96 -9.51 -12.52
N ALA A 132 2.79 -10.18 -11.37
CA ALA A 132 3.89 -10.81 -10.64
C ALA A 132 4.51 -12.03 -11.35
N ARG A 133 3.97 -12.45 -12.50
CA ARG A 133 4.58 -13.45 -13.38
C ARG A 133 5.41 -12.86 -14.51
N ARG A 134 5.29 -11.55 -14.72
CA ARG A 134 6.04 -10.84 -15.77
C ARG A 134 7.41 -10.46 -15.27
N PRO A 135 8.49 -10.68 -16.06
CA PRO A 135 9.86 -10.37 -15.66
C PRO A 135 10.08 -8.90 -15.26
N GLU A 136 9.32 -7.97 -15.88
CA GLU A 136 9.41 -6.54 -15.58
C GLU A 136 8.89 -6.15 -14.21
N PHE A 137 8.10 -7.02 -13.54
CA PHE A 137 7.56 -6.75 -12.21
C PHE A 137 8.04 -7.74 -11.15
N ARG A 138 8.31 -9.00 -11.56
CA ARG A 138 8.67 -10.06 -10.62
C ARG A 138 9.98 -9.78 -9.93
N GLU A 139 9.92 -9.64 -8.58
CA GLU A 139 11.09 -9.41 -7.71
C GLU A 139 11.94 -8.19 -8.11
N GLN A 140 11.27 -7.13 -8.62
CA GLN A 140 11.92 -5.90 -9.07
C GLN A 140 11.81 -4.74 -8.06
N PHE A 141 10.94 -4.84 -7.07
CA PHE A 141 10.64 -3.72 -6.19
C PHE A 141 11.36 -3.84 -4.85
N ASP A 142 11.84 -2.70 -4.36
CA ASP A 142 12.33 -2.59 -2.98
C ASP A 142 11.18 -2.82 -1.99
N ILE A 143 9.99 -2.30 -2.33
CA ILE A 143 8.81 -2.37 -1.49
C ILE A 143 7.59 -2.77 -2.33
N ALA A 144 6.85 -3.78 -1.84
CA ALA A 144 5.47 -4.02 -2.27
C ALA A 144 4.52 -3.75 -1.11
N LEU A 145 3.48 -2.96 -1.36
CA LEU A 145 2.56 -2.54 -0.33
C LEU A 145 1.10 -2.68 -0.73
N ALA A 146 0.22 -2.75 0.27
CA ALA A 146 -1.22 -2.72 0.07
C ALA A 146 -1.95 -2.23 1.32
N ARG A 147 -3.17 -1.69 1.12
CA ARG A 147 -4.11 -1.33 2.18
C ARG A 147 -5.48 -1.94 1.91
N ALA A 148 -6.05 -2.63 2.92
CA ALA A 148 -7.43 -3.13 2.92
C ALA A 148 -7.84 -3.99 1.70
N VAL A 149 -6.90 -4.76 1.11
CA VAL A 149 -7.16 -5.58 -0.09
C VAL A 149 -7.69 -6.97 0.28
N ALA A 150 -7.03 -7.67 1.21
CA ALA A 150 -7.35 -9.05 1.56
C ALA A 150 -6.77 -9.43 2.95
N PRO A 151 -7.10 -10.62 3.52
CA PRO A 151 -6.39 -11.19 4.66
C PRO A 151 -4.90 -11.38 4.37
N LEU A 152 -4.06 -11.35 5.41
CA LEU A 152 -2.60 -11.27 5.25
C LEU A 152 -1.98 -12.49 4.54
N ASN A 153 -2.53 -13.69 4.71
CA ASN A 153 -2.08 -14.90 4.01
C ASN A 153 -2.34 -14.83 2.49
N VAL A 154 -3.39 -14.13 2.06
CA VAL A 154 -3.67 -13.83 0.65
C VAL A 154 -2.77 -12.70 0.16
N LEU A 155 -2.63 -11.63 0.96
CA LEU A 155 -1.75 -10.50 0.64
C LEU A 155 -0.30 -10.94 0.46
N ALA A 156 0.19 -11.88 1.26
CA ALA A 156 1.54 -12.41 1.11
C ALA A 156 1.76 -12.97 -0.31
N GLU A 157 0.77 -13.70 -0.88
CA GLU A 157 0.86 -14.22 -2.25
C GLU A 157 0.72 -13.12 -3.32
N TYR A 158 0.04 -12.01 -3.01
CA TYR A 158 -0.06 -10.87 -3.92
C TYR A 158 1.17 -9.97 -3.89
N LEU A 159 1.87 -9.83 -2.76
CA LEU A 159 2.91 -8.84 -2.57
C LEU A 159 4.33 -9.42 -2.68
N LEU A 160 4.64 -10.55 -2.00
CA LEU A 160 6.00 -11.10 -1.95
C LEU A 160 6.61 -11.42 -3.31
N PRO A 161 5.84 -11.86 -4.34
CA PRO A 161 6.41 -12.08 -5.67
C PRO A 161 6.90 -10.83 -6.39
N PHE A 162 6.53 -9.63 -5.96
CA PHE A 162 7.06 -8.37 -6.50
C PHE A 162 8.35 -7.92 -5.81
N VAL A 163 8.53 -8.34 -4.55
CA VAL A 163 9.62 -7.88 -3.70
C VAL A 163 10.93 -8.59 -4.06
N ARG A 164 11.98 -7.83 -4.36
CA ARG A 164 13.34 -8.39 -4.51
C ARG A 164 13.86 -8.94 -3.18
N THR A 165 14.82 -9.86 -3.24
CA THR A 165 15.51 -10.32 -2.01
C THR A 165 16.18 -9.13 -1.30
N GLY A 166 16.00 -9.02 0.01
CA GLY A 166 16.41 -7.87 0.83
C GLY A 166 15.45 -6.68 0.78
N GLY A 167 14.39 -6.73 -0.02
CA GLY A 167 13.30 -5.77 0.00
C GLY A 167 12.21 -6.14 1.01
N GLN A 168 11.08 -5.43 1.02
CA GLN A 168 10.06 -5.58 2.04
C GLN A 168 8.63 -5.54 1.51
N MET A 169 7.80 -6.40 2.09
CA MET A 169 6.35 -6.34 1.98
C MET A 169 5.80 -5.52 3.14
N LEU A 170 4.93 -4.54 2.84
CA LEU A 170 4.24 -3.70 3.82
C LEU A 170 2.72 -3.84 3.66
N ALA A 171 2.02 -4.08 4.76
CA ALA A 171 0.55 -4.14 4.75
C ALA A 171 -0.04 -3.26 5.86
N LEU A 172 -0.85 -2.28 5.46
CA LEU A 172 -1.61 -1.47 6.41
C LEU A 172 -2.87 -2.25 6.81
N LYS A 173 -2.98 -2.54 8.09
CA LYS A 173 -3.99 -3.43 8.68
C LYS A 173 -4.72 -2.77 9.84
N GLY A 174 -5.85 -3.37 10.21
CA GLY A 174 -6.61 -3.02 11.40
C GLY A 174 -6.12 -3.75 12.67
N PRO A 175 -6.94 -3.75 13.72
CA PRO A 175 -6.56 -4.27 15.05
C PRO A 175 -6.30 -5.79 15.11
N ASP A 176 -6.75 -6.57 14.12
CA ASP A 176 -6.56 -8.03 14.10
C ASP A 176 -5.24 -8.48 13.44
N ALA A 177 -4.32 -7.55 13.21
CA ALA A 177 -3.06 -7.81 12.48
C ALA A 177 -2.20 -8.90 13.11
N GLU A 178 -2.17 -9.03 14.44
CA GLU A 178 -1.42 -10.04 15.18
C GLU A 178 -1.93 -11.45 14.87
N ASN A 179 -3.24 -11.64 14.86
CA ASN A 179 -3.86 -12.92 14.49
C ASN A 179 -3.64 -13.24 13.01
N GLU A 180 -3.82 -12.23 12.14
CA GLU A 180 -3.58 -12.40 10.72
C GLU A 180 -2.13 -12.77 10.42
N LEU A 181 -1.15 -12.16 11.10
CA LEU A 181 0.27 -12.46 10.92
C LEU A 181 0.60 -13.89 11.37
N THR A 182 0.05 -14.32 12.50
CA THR A 182 0.20 -15.71 12.99
C THR A 182 -0.34 -16.71 11.97
N GLN A 183 -1.52 -16.46 11.39
CA GLN A 183 -2.14 -17.33 10.38
C GLN A 183 -1.39 -17.30 9.04
N ALA A 184 -0.78 -16.17 8.70
CA ALA A 184 -0.05 -15.98 7.45
C ALA A 184 1.38 -16.53 7.48
N GLY A 185 1.94 -16.86 8.65
CA GLY A 185 3.36 -17.20 8.80
C GLY A 185 3.84 -18.31 7.86
N ALA A 186 3.05 -19.38 7.68
CA ALA A 186 3.40 -20.45 6.74
C ALA A 186 3.37 -19.98 5.26
N ALA A 187 2.41 -19.14 4.89
CA ALA A 187 2.33 -18.57 3.55
C ALA A 187 3.51 -17.63 3.28
N ILE A 188 3.84 -16.77 4.23
CA ILE A 188 4.98 -15.84 4.17
C ILE A 188 6.27 -16.62 3.96
N ALA A 189 6.56 -17.63 4.80
CA ALA A 189 7.76 -18.44 4.68
C ALA A 189 7.83 -19.19 3.34
N LEU A 190 6.72 -19.76 2.87
CA LEU A 190 6.62 -20.47 1.58
C LEU A 190 6.92 -19.55 0.38
N LEU A 191 6.61 -18.27 0.50
CA LEU A 191 6.77 -17.25 -0.54
C LEU A 191 8.13 -16.53 -0.47
N GLY A 192 9.00 -16.94 0.46
CA GLY A 192 10.33 -16.40 0.63
C GLY A 192 10.43 -15.21 1.59
N GLY A 193 9.37 -14.93 2.34
CA GLY A 193 9.38 -13.92 3.41
C GLY A 193 9.98 -14.47 4.70
N GLY A 194 10.62 -13.58 5.46
CA GLY A 194 11.10 -13.84 6.81
C GLY A 194 10.01 -13.70 7.88
N THR A 195 10.45 -13.61 9.13
CA THR A 195 9.54 -13.32 10.25
C THR A 195 8.96 -11.92 10.09
N GLY A 196 7.64 -11.84 10.06
CA GLY A 196 6.94 -10.55 10.04
C GLY A 196 6.97 -9.88 11.42
N HIS A 197 6.93 -8.56 11.42
CA HIS A 197 6.77 -7.74 12.62
C HIS A 197 5.65 -6.72 12.43
N ILE A 198 5.17 -6.20 13.53
CA ILE A 198 4.02 -5.28 13.57
C ILE A 198 4.42 -4.02 14.30
N GLU A 199 4.16 -2.88 13.65
CA GLU A 199 4.32 -1.55 14.25
C GLU A 199 2.95 -0.92 14.48
N PRO A 200 2.71 -0.32 15.66
CA PRO A 200 1.49 0.44 15.89
C PRO A 200 1.50 1.73 15.07
N VAL A 201 0.40 2.03 14.37
CA VAL A 201 0.23 3.30 13.66
C VAL A 201 -0.62 4.22 14.52
N SER A 202 -0.01 5.33 14.98
CA SER A 202 -0.66 6.34 15.80
C SER A 202 -0.96 7.58 14.98
N ILE A 203 -2.23 7.99 14.95
CA ILE A 203 -2.68 9.23 14.30
C ILE A 203 -2.96 10.29 15.36
N PRO A 204 -2.37 11.48 15.31
CA PRO A 204 -2.56 12.52 16.31
C PRO A 204 -4.02 12.88 16.55
N GLY A 205 -4.45 12.79 17.82
CA GLY A 205 -5.84 13.06 18.23
C GLY A 205 -6.85 11.97 17.91
N ARG A 206 -6.37 10.77 17.51
CA ARG A 206 -7.22 9.59 17.27
C ARG A 206 -6.76 8.40 18.10
N ASP A 207 -7.72 7.62 18.55
CA ASP A 207 -7.50 6.41 19.30
C ASP A 207 -7.73 5.14 18.41
N TRP A 208 -7.21 5.13 17.20
CA TRP A 208 -7.36 4.05 16.24
C TRP A 208 -6.28 3.00 16.39
N SER A 209 -6.70 1.74 16.35
CA SER A 209 -5.79 0.59 16.44
C SER A 209 -5.30 0.14 15.06
N HIS A 210 -4.68 1.06 14.30
CA HIS A 210 -4.07 0.71 13.02
C HIS A 210 -2.71 0.08 13.23
N ARG A 211 -2.31 -0.79 12.31
CA ARG A 211 -1.06 -1.55 12.35
C ARG A 211 -0.37 -1.53 11.00
N LEU A 212 0.94 -1.42 11.03
CA LEU A 212 1.79 -1.70 9.89
C LEU A 212 2.41 -3.07 10.07
N VAL A 213 2.11 -4.00 9.18
CA VAL A 213 2.80 -5.30 9.12
C VAL A 213 3.91 -5.20 8.11
N ALA A 214 5.14 -5.55 8.50
CA ALA A 214 6.30 -5.56 7.64
C ALA A 214 6.95 -6.94 7.60
N VAL A 215 7.33 -7.40 6.41
CA VAL A 215 7.99 -8.69 6.17
C VAL A 215 9.16 -8.47 5.23
N GLU A 216 10.37 -8.80 5.66
CA GLU A 216 11.56 -8.80 4.81
C GLU A 216 11.53 -10.00 3.86
N LYS A 217 11.89 -9.78 2.60
CA LYS A 217 12.07 -10.84 1.59
C LYS A 217 13.46 -11.47 1.74
N GLN A 218 13.52 -12.72 2.19
CA GLN A 218 14.77 -13.43 2.48
C GLN A 218 15.25 -14.34 1.33
N SER A 219 14.31 -14.83 0.51
CA SER A 219 14.65 -15.71 -0.61
C SER A 219 13.66 -15.55 -1.76
N PRO A 220 14.02 -15.97 -2.99
CA PRO A 220 13.13 -15.89 -4.15
C PRO A 220 11.80 -16.62 -3.92
N THR A 221 10.72 -16.05 -4.43
CA THR A 221 9.42 -16.72 -4.46
C THR A 221 9.46 -17.88 -5.45
N PRO A 222 9.05 -19.13 -5.07
CA PRO A 222 9.02 -20.25 -5.99
C PRO A 222 8.18 -19.96 -7.25
N GLU A 223 8.63 -20.42 -8.43
CA GLU A 223 8.04 -20.09 -9.73
C GLU A 223 6.53 -20.42 -9.87
N LYS A 224 6.06 -21.43 -9.12
CA LYS A 224 4.64 -21.79 -9.09
C LYS A 224 3.74 -20.72 -8.48
N TYR A 225 4.32 -19.70 -7.78
CA TYR A 225 3.61 -18.57 -7.20
C TYR A 225 3.91 -17.24 -7.92
N PRO A 226 2.95 -16.31 -7.92
CA PRO A 226 1.59 -16.46 -7.41
C PRO A 226 0.83 -17.50 -8.24
N ARG A 227 -0.18 -18.13 -7.64
CA ARG A 227 -1.12 -19.00 -8.37
C ARG A 227 -1.95 -18.16 -9.35
N ARG A 228 -2.66 -18.84 -10.28
CA ARG A 228 -3.51 -18.15 -11.27
C ARG A 228 -4.53 -17.23 -10.60
N ALA A 229 -4.96 -16.21 -11.33
CA ALA A 229 -5.90 -15.18 -10.87
C ALA A 229 -7.13 -15.76 -10.15
N GLY A 230 -7.44 -15.20 -8.97
CA GLY A 230 -8.53 -15.57 -8.08
C GLY A 230 -8.28 -16.83 -7.23
N MET A 231 -7.17 -17.56 -7.43
CA MET A 231 -6.86 -18.74 -6.60
C MET A 231 -6.41 -18.36 -5.19
N PRO A 232 -5.61 -17.30 -4.98
CA PRO A 232 -5.21 -16.90 -3.63
C PRO A 232 -6.41 -16.65 -2.70
N GLU A 233 -7.45 -15.98 -3.18
CA GLU A 233 -8.68 -15.72 -2.40
C GLU A 233 -9.54 -16.98 -2.19
N LYS A 234 -9.70 -17.77 -3.24
CA LYS A 234 -10.55 -18.98 -3.16
C LYS A 234 -9.97 -20.09 -2.28
N LYS A 235 -8.66 -20.18 -2.23
CA LYS A 235 -7.90 -21.19 -1.46
C LYS A 235 -6.66 -20.56 -0.87
N PRO A 236 -6.79 -19.72 0.18
CA PRO A 236 -5.64 -19.10 0.83
C PRO A 236 -4.59 -20.12 1.26
N LEU A 237 -3.31 -19.74 1.19
CA LEU A 237 -2.23 -20.53 1.74
C LEU A 237 -2.37 -20.57 3.25
N ILE A 238 -2.41 -21.76 3.81
CA ILE A 238 -2.50 -22.02 5.25
C ILE A 238 -1.39 -22.98 5.67
N ALA A 239 -1.01 -22.96 6.95
CA ALA A 239 -0.13 -23.99 7.49
C ALA A 239 -0.69 -25.39 7.21
N ALA A 240 0.18 -26.33 6.82
CA ALA A 240 -0.23 -27.73 6.77
C ALA A 240 -0.72 -28.13 8.16
N LYS A 241 -1.91 -28.78 8.24
CA LYS A 241 -2.32 -29.34 9.53
C LYS A 241 -1.22 -30.29 9.99
N PRO A 242 -0.76 -30.18 11.26
CA PRO A 242 0.12 -31.22 11.78
C PRO A 242 -0.60 -32.56 11.68
N CYS A 243 0.09 -33.54 11.10
CA CYS A 243 -0.36 -34.93 11.08
C CYS A 243 -0.43 -35.51 12.50
#